data_dff79dca5cba62a5c6fd38d2f98582b4
#
_entry.id   dff79dca5cba62a5c6fd38d2f98582b4
#
_cell.length_a   1.000
_cell.length_b   1.000
_cell.length_c   1.000
_cell.angle_alpha   90.00
_cell.angle_beta   90.00
_cell.angle_gamma   90.00
#
_symmetry.space_group_name_H-M   'P 1'
#
loop_
_entity.id
_entity.type
_entity.pdbx_description
1 polymer ?
#
loop_
_entity_poly.entity_id
_entity_poly.type
_entity_poly.pdbx_seq_one_letter_code
_entity_poly.pdbx_strand_id
1 'polypeptide(L)'
;MYHQKYLKDISTFLQQTEANSLNQLCDTSFQFKFIGDGVAKTLGIAHKHAIGKQLRDVSSPLESLTDNLAQLHLKLLASKQDATEYLVLLPCAAETKLIFNQVQKLYVNNEVSGIYIKSQLSNYFLFQDMLKRLPKNINPKKANIINLQTTCRANQVNLNDREALILFMIIIGKPDKQIAALVSQATLTTISTSGITQVVIRNLYPKFNVHSRTDLISKAHATGYLNIIPNLLMANLGLLSLL
;
A
#
# COMPACT_ATOMS: atom_id res chain seq x y z
N MET A 1 22.81 -13.89 -18.28
CA MET A 1 22.25 -15.28 -18.28
C MET A 1 21.51 -15.60 -16.98
N TYR A 2 22.10 -15.37 -15.80
CA TYR A 2 21.48 -15.66 -14.49
C TYR A 2 20.19 -14.88 -14.21
N HIS A 3 20.12 -13.58 -14.49
CA HIS A 3 18.95 -12.75 -14.27
C HIS A 3 17.71 -13.22 -15.03
N GLN A 4 17.86 -13.60 -16.30
CA GLN A 4 16.75 -14.09 -17.11
C GLN A 4 16.23 -15.45 -16.61
N LYS A 5 17.14 -16.34 -16.17
CA LYS A 5 16.75 -17.63 -15.58
C LYS A 5 15.96 -17.40 -14.29
N TYR A 6 16.46 -16.54 -13.41
CA TYR A 6 15.80 -16.20 -12.14
C TYR A 6 14.40 -15.64 -12.35
N LEU A 7 14.23 -14.67 -13.25
CA LEU A 7 12.90 -14.12 -13.56
C LEU A 7 11.96 -15.16 -14.18
N LYS A 8 12.49 -16.09 -14.98
CA LYS A 8 11.72 -17.18 -15.53
C LYS A 8 11.26 -18.15 -14.44
N ASP A 9 12.13 -18.49 -13.49
CA ASP A 9 11.79 -19.39 -12.38
C ASP A 9 10.71 -18.77 -11.49
N ILE A 10 10.85 -17.48 -11.14
CA ILE A 10 9.80 -16.73 -10.40
C ILE A 10 8.51 -16.66 -11.21
N SER A 11 8.57 -16.35 -12.51
CA SER A 11 7.39 -16.29 -13.37
C SER A 11 6.63 -17.62 -13.37
N THR A 12 7.37 -18.75 -13.45
CA THR A 12 6.78 -20.09 -13.40
C THR A 12 6.10 -20.36 -12.07
N PHE A 13 6.74 -19.98 -10.95
CA PHE A 13 6.17 -20.10 -9.62
C PHE A 13 4.89 -19.26 -9.48
N LEU A 14 4.92 -17.99 -9.90
CA LEU A 14 3.75 -17.11 -9.85
C LEU A 14 2.61 -17.61 -10.73
N GLN A 15 2.92 -18.19 -11.89
CA GLN A 15 1.90 -18.80 -12.75
C GLN A 15 1.16 -19.94 -12.07
N GLN A 16 1.83 -20.69 -11.21
CA GLN A 16 1.23 -21.81 -10.47
C GLN A 16 0.46 -21.35 -9.23
N THR A 17 0.93 -20.31 -8.54
CA THR A 17 0.42 -19.89 -7.23
C THR A 17 -0.49 -18.68 -7.28
N GLU A 18 -0.28 -17.79 -8.25
CA GLU A 18 -0.91 -16.46 -8.29
C GLU A 18 -1.56 -16.15 -9.66
N ALA A 19 -1.90 -17.17 -10.46
CA ALA A 19 -2.46 -16.98 -11.81
C ALA A 19 -3.66 -16.02 -11.83
N ASN A 20 -4.56 -16.09 -10.85
CA ASN A 20 -5.76 -15.22 -10.75
C ASN A 20 -5.53 -13.89 -10.02
N SER A 21 -4.29 -13.58 -9.64
CA SER A 21 -3.96 -12.38 -8.87
C SER A 21 -4.00 -11.09 -9.71
N LEU A 22 -3.88 -9.96 -9.02
CA LEU A 22 -3.60 -8.65 -9.62
C LEU A 22 -2.08 -8.36 -9.70
N ASN A 23 -1.22 -9.38 -9.55
CA ASN A 23 0.21 -9.20 -9.46
C ASN A 23 0.90 -9.25 -10.81
N GLN A 24 2.08 -8.63 -10.89
CA GLN A 24 2.87 -8.52 -12.12
C GLN A 24 4.36 -8.68 -11.79
N LEU A 25 5.11 -9.25 -12.73
CA LEU A 25 6.56 -9.33 -12.70
C LEU A 25 7.11 -8.68 -13.96
N CYS A 26 8.03 -7.74 -13.81
CA CYS A 26 8.72 -7.10 -14.92
C CYS A 26 10.24 -7.21 -14.76
N ASP A 27 10.96 -7.25 -15.87
CA ASP A 27 12.41 -7.06 -15.86
C ASP A 27 12.79 -5.57 -15.66
N THR A 28 14.07 -5.26 -15.65
CA THR A 28 14.60 -3.89 -15.51
C THR A 28 14.26 -2.99 -16.71
N SER A 29 13.85 -3.55 -17.84
CA SER A 29 13.32 -2.82 -19.00
C SER A 29 11.80 -2.70 -18.97
N PHE A 30 11.15 -3.08 -17.86
CA PHE A 30 9.70 -3.08 -17.66
C PHE A 30 8.90 -3.96 -18.62
N GLN A 31 9.54 -4.95 -19.22
CA GLN A 31 8.84 -5.98 -19.98
C GLN A 31 8.17 -6.98 -19.03
N PHE A 32 6.91 -7.27 -19.25
CA PHE A 32 6.19 -8.25 -18.46
C PHE A 32 6.80 -9.66 -18.61
N LYS A 33 7.17 -10.26 -17.50
CA LYS A 33 7.55 -11.69 -17.39
C LYS A 33 6.43 -12.53 -16.80
N PHE A 34 5.56 -11.90 -16.02
CA PHE A 34 4.32 -12.48 -15.51
C PHE A 34 3.28 -11.37 -15.36
N ILE A 35 2.03 -11.71 -15.64
CA ILE A 35 0.86 -10.89 -15.39
C ILE A 35 -0.27 -11.82 -14.94
N GLY A 36 -0.85 -11.54 -13.79
CA GLY A 36 -1.99 -12.30 -13.29
C GLY A 36 -3.26 -12.04 -14.12
N ASP A 37 -4.16 -12.99 -14.19
CA ASP A 37 -5.42 -12.88 -14.93
C ASP A 37 -6.31 -11.74 -14.42
N GLY A 38 -6.22 -11.43 -13.12
CA GLY A 38 -6.91 -10.29 -12.53
C GLY A 38 -6.47 -8.95 -13.14
N VAL A 39 -5.17 -8.78 -13.39
CA VAL A 39 -4.63 -7.61 -14.09
C VAL A 39 -5.07 -7.60 -15.54
N ALA A 40 -4.91 -8.72 -16.23
CA ALA A 40 -5.28 -8.86 -17.63
C ALA A 40 -6.75 -8.48 -17.85
N LYS A 41 -7.66 -9.00 -17.03
CA LYS A 41 -9.09 -8.65 -17.04
C LYS A 41 -9.35 -7.17 -16.69
N THR A 42 -8.67 -6.63 -15.69
CA THR A 42 -8.86 -5.23 -15.26
C THR A 42 -8.41 -4.25 -16.31
N LEU A 43 -7.33 -4.55 -17.02
CA LEU A 43 -6.76 -3.71 -18.07
C LEU A 43 -7.32 -4.02 -19.47
N GLY A 44 -8.15 -5.06 -19.61
CA GLY A 44 -8.66 -5.48 -20.92
C GLY A 44 -7.58 -6.04 -21.86
N ILE A 45 -6.49 -6.57 -21.30
CA ILE A 45 -5.32 -7.04 -22.04
C ILE A 45 -5.39 -8.57 -22.19
N ALA A 46 -5.18 -9.08 -23.39
CA ALA A 46 -4.99 -10.51 -23.56
C ALA A 46 -3.62 -10.94 -23.00
N HIS A 47 -3.62 -11.82 -22.00
CA HIS A 47 -2.44 -12.29 -21.28
C HIS A 47 -1.26 -12.65 -22.20
N LYS A 48 -1.52 -13.46 -23.24
CA LYS A 48 -0.49 -13.89 -24.21
C LYS A 48 0.14 -12.75 -25.01
N HIS A 49 -0.57 -11.62 -25.14
CA HIS A 49 -0.11 -10.47 -25.89
C HIS A 49 0.70 -9.48 -25.05
N ALA A 50 0.65 -9.61 -23.73
CA ALA A 50 1.38 -8.72 -22.81
C ALA A 50 2.79 -9.21 -22.49
N ILE A 51 2.99 -10.54 -22.40
CA ILE A 51 4.29 -11.12 -22.02
C ILE A 51 5.38 -10.72 -23.04
N GLY A 52 6.51 -10.22 -22.51
CA GLY A 52 7.63 -9.71 -23.30
C GLY A 52 7.48 -8.27 -23.80
N LYS A 53 6.33 -7.67 -23.60
CA LYS A 53 6.06 -6.25 -23.96
C LYS A 53 6.12 -5.36 -22.73
N GLN A 54 6.30 -4.06 -22.95
CA GLN A 54 6.11 -3.03 -21.94
C GLN A 54 4.64 -2.59 -21.90
N LEU A 55 4.22 -1.96 -20.80
CA LEU A 55 2.83 -1.47 -20.66
C LEU A 55 2.45 -0.52 -21.79
N ARG A 56 3.38 0.34 -22.26
CA ARG A 56 3.14 1.29 -23.37
C ARG A 56 2.90 0.63 -24.73
N ASP A 57 3.35 -0.63 -24.91
CA ASP A 57 3.19 -1.38 -26.16
C ASP A 57 1.88 -2.17 -26.17
N VAL A 58 1.09 -2.05 -25.11
CA VAL A 58 -0.16 -2.76 -24.93
C VAL A 58 -1.29 -1.75 -24.78
N SER A 59 -2.29 -1.82 -25.66
CA SER A 59 -3.49 -0.98 -25.53
C SER A 59 -4.18 -1.27 -24.20
N SER A 60 -4.29 -0.26 -23.35
CA SER A 60 -4.88 -0.39 -22.03
C SER A 60 -5.47 0.94 -21.52
N PRO A 61 -6.40 0.92 -20.56
CA PRO A 61 -6.90 2.15 -19.93
C PRO A 61 -5.81 2.97 -19.20
N LEU A 62 -4.62 2.40 -19.01
CA LEU A 62 -3.47 3.07 -18.41
C LEU A 62 -2.56 3.78 -19.41
N GLU A 63 -2.91 3.82 -20.70
CA GLU A 63 -2.08 4.42 -21.75
C GLU A 63 -1.61 5.84 -21.39
N SER A 64 -2.51 6.67 -20.84
CA SER A 64 -2.18 8.04 -20.40
C SER A 64 -1.23 8.11 -19.19
N LEU A 65 -0.95 6.99 -18.53
CA LEU A 65 -0.09 6.90 -17.33
C LEU A 65 1.21 6.14 -17.58
N THR A 66 1.40 5.56 -18.75
CA THR A 66 2.54 4.67 -19.03
C THR A 66 3.88 5.34 -18.75
N ASP A 67 4.06 6.59 -19.20
CA ASP A 67 5.29 7.34 -18.98
C ASP A 67 5.48 7.69 -17.49
N ASN A 68 4.41 8.08 -16.79
CA ASN A 68 4.47 8.39 -15.37
C ASN A 68 4.80 7.16 -14.53
N LEU A 69 4.23 6.00 -14.86
CA LEU A 69 4.54 4.72 -14.21
C LEU A 69 5.98 4.31 -14.48
N ALA A 70 6.44 4.43 -15.73
CA ALA A 70 7.82 4.14 -16.09
C ALA A 70 8.80 5.05 -15.31
N GLN A 71 8.54 6.35 -15.22
CA GLN A 71 9.34 7.29 -14.43
C GLN A 71 9.36 6.95 -12.93
N LEU A 72 8.22 6.54 -12.36
CA LEU A 72 8.13 6.11 -10.97
C LEU A 72 9.00 4.87 -10.72
N HIS A 73 8.91 3.87 -11.60
CA HIS A 73 9.69 2.65 -11.49
C HIS A 73 11.19 2.90 -11.73
N LEU A 74 11.57 3.78 -12.67
CA LEU A 74 12.97 4.18 -12.88
C LEU A 74 13.54 4.87 -11.63
N LYS A 75 12.77 5.76 -11.00
CA LYS A 75 13.17 6.39 -9.74
C LYS A 75 13.38 5.35 -8.63
N LEU A 76 12.51 4.35 -8.54
CA LEU A 76 12.72 3.24 -7.61
C LEU A 76 14.03 2.52 -7.93
N LEU A 77 14.24 2.08 -9.18
CA LEU A 77 15.46 1.35 -9.57
C LEU A 77 16.74 2.13 -9.24
N ALA A 78 16.74 3.45 -9.45
CA ALA A 78 17.89 4.32 -9.17
C ALA A 78 18.05 4.67 -7.66
N SER A 79 17.04 4.46 -6.84
CA SER A 79 17.05 4.82 -5.42
C SER A 79 17.76 3.77 -4.56
N LYS A 80 18.06 4.10 -3.29
CA LYS A 80 18.48 3.13 -2.26
C LYS A 80 17.29 2.38 -1.64
N GLN A 81 16.06 2.72 -2.00
CA GLN A 81 14.86 2.07 -1.48
C GLN A 81 14.62 0.76 -2.22
N ASP A 82 14.18 -0.28 -1.51
CA ASP A 82 13.88 -1.58 -2.09
C ASP A 82 12.43 -1.69 -2.59
N ALA A 83 11.56 -0.82 -2.11
CA ALA A 83 10.15 -0.82 -2.47
C ALA A 83 9.57 0.60 -2.57
N THR A 84 8.47 0.73 -3.29
CA THR A 84 7.63 1.92 -3.37
C THR A 84 6.14 1.55 -3.39
N GLU A 85 5.30 2.47 -2.98
CA GLU A 85 3.85 2.28 -2.96
C GLU A 85 3.15 3.44 -3.66
N TYR A 86 2.13 3.12 -4.43
CA TYR A 86 1.29 4.13 -5.08
C TYR A 86 -0.11 3.60 -5.37
N LEU A 87 -1.01 4.53 -5.64
CA LEU A 87 -2.38 4.26 -6.04
C LEU A 87 -2.58 4.65 -7.49
N VAL A 88 -3.36 3.82 -8.17
CA VAL A 88 -3.88 4.12 -9.50
C VAL A 88 -5.39 4.27 -9.40
N LEU A 89 -5.90 5.42 -9.84
CA LEU A 89 -7.30 5.63 -10.13
C LEU A 89 -7.53 5.23 -11.58
N LEU A 90 -8.26 4.14 -11.78
CA LEU A 90 -8.56 3.60 -13.10
C LEU A 90 -10.04 3.82 -13.42
N PRO A 91 -10.38 4.75 -14.34
CA PRO A 91 -11.75 4.90 -14.81
C PRO A 91 -12.14 3.67 -15.64
N CYS A 92 -13.20 2.99 -15.22
CA CYS A 92 -13.86 1.94 -15.97
C CYS A 92 -15.24 2.43 -16.43
N ALA A 93 -15.87 1.76 -17.39
CA ALA A 93 -17.09 2.24 -18.01
C ALA A 93 -18.24 2.57 -17.03
N ALA A 94 -18.37 1.81 -15.95
CA ALA A 94 -19.43 1.96 -14.94
C ALA A 94 -18.94 2.53 -13.60
N GLU A 95 -17.64 2.48 -13.31
CA GLU A 95 -17.09 2.84 -12.00
C GLU A 95 -15.61 3.25 -12.12
N THR A 96 -15.09 3.99 -11.13
CA THR A 96 -13.65 4.21 -10.99
C THR A 96 -13.08 3.19 -10.01
N LYS A 97 -12.12 2.39 -10.46
CA LYS A 97 -11.42 1.44 -9.61
C LYS A 97 -10.18 2.10 -9.00
N LEU A 98 -10.00 1.88 -7.72
CA LEU A 98 -8.81 2.29 -7.00
C LEU A 98 -7.94 1.06 -6.80
N ILE A 99 -6.74 1.10 -7.36
CA ILE A 99 -5.77 0.00 -7.29
C ILE A 99 -4.59 0.47 -6.44
N PHE A 100 -4.37 -0.21 -5.33
CA PHE A 100 -3.17 -0.05 -4.51
C PHE A 100 -2.07 -0.94 -5.06
N ASN A 101 -0.88 -0.38 -5.25
CA ASN A 101 0.28 -1.08 -5.79
C ASN A 101 1.46 -0.97 -4.83
N GLN A 102 2.04 -2.11 -4.48
CA GLN A 102 3.34 -2.24 -3.84
C GLN A 102 4.33 -2.75 -4.87
N VAL A 103 5.39 -2.02 -5.12
CA VAL A 103 6.44 -2.38 -6.06
C VAL A 103 7.71 -2.68 -5.31
N GLN A 104 8.27 -3.85 -5.50
CA GLN A 104 9.49 -4.31 -4.83
C GLN A 104 10.57 -4.66 -5.87
N LYS A 105 11.80 -4.27 -5.60
CA LYS A 105 12.97 -4.72 -6.37
C LYS A 105 13.23 -6.20 -6.12
N LEU A 106 13.64 -6.89 -7.16
CA LEU A 106 14.13 -8.26 -7.09
C LEU A 106 15.62 -8.29 -7.38
N TYR A 107 16.36 -8.99 -6.55
CA TYR A 107 17.81 -9.05 -6.61
C TYR A 107 18.34 -10.44 -6.95
N VAL A 108 19.39 -10.47 -7.76
CA VAL A 108 20.23 -11.65 -7.99
C VAL A 108 21.69 -11.20 -7.80
N ASN A 109 22.43 -11.85 -6.90
CA ASN A 109 23.83 -11.51 -6.62
C ASN A 109 24.04 -10.00 -6.31
N ASN A 110 23.13 -9.41 -5.55
CA ASN A 110 23.10 -7.98 -5.19
C ASN A 110 22.85 -7.01 -6.35
N GLU A 111 22.52 -7.50 -7.54
CA GLU A 111 22.11 -6.69 -8.68
C GLU A 111 20.60 -6.76 -8.89
N VAL A 112 19.98 -5.63 -9.25
CA VAL A 112 18.55 -5.59 -9.51
C VAL A 112 18.25 -6.32 -10.82
N SER A 113 17.40 -7.34 -10.76
CA SER A 113 16.99 -8.16 -11.90
C SER A 113 15.66 -7.75 -12.49
N GLY A 114 14.81 -7.13 -11.69
CA GLY A 114 13.48 -6.72 -12.08
C GLY A 114 12.70 -6.16 -10.92
N ILE A 115 11.40 -5.99 -11.12
CA ILE A 115 10.44 -5.53 -10.12
C ILE A 115 9.25 -6.48 -10.05
N TYR A 116 8.79 -6.71 -8.83
CA TYR A 116 7.52 -7.38 -8.57
C TYR A 116 6.50 -6.34 -8.11
N ILE A 117 5.34 -6.33 -8.75
CA ILE A 117 4.24 -5.40 -8.46
C ILE A 117 3.10 -6.21 -7.90
N LYS A 118 2.84 -6.06 -6.63
CA LYS A 118 1.68 -6.60 -5.94
C LYS A 118 0.57 -5.57 -5.95
N SER A 119 -0.54 -5.91 -6.60
CA SER A 119 -1.68 -5.01 -6.73
C SER A 119 -2.91 -5.58 -6.03
N GLN A 120 -3.70 -4.71 -5.45
CA GLN A 120 -4.99 -5.08 -4.86
C GLN A 120 -6.02 -3.99 -5.13
N LEU A 121 -7.27 -4.39 -5.37
CA LEU A 121 -8.38 -3.46 -5.39
C LEU A 121 -8.54 -2.92 -3.97
N SER A 122 -8.57 -1.60 -3.84
CA SER A 122 -8.81 -0.97 -2.55
C SER A 122 -10.26 -1.20 -2.12
N ASN A 123 -10.44 -1.61 -0.87
CA ASN A 123 -11.75 -1.70 -0.28
C ASN A 123 -12.31 -0.31 0.02
N TYR A 124 -13.64 -0.18 0.08
CA TYR A 124 -14.39 1.06 0.33
C TYR A 124 -13.86 1.90 1.50
N PHE A 125 -13.30 1.27 2.52
CA PHE A 125 -12.75 1.93 3.71
C PHE A 125 -11.50 2.78 3.41
N LEU A 126 -10.59 2.27 2.61
CA LEU A 126 -9.43 3.01 2.11
C LEU A 126 -9.84 4.14 1.16
N PHE A 127 -10.93 3.94 0.42
CA PHE A 127 -11.42 4.88 -0.58
C PHE A 127 -11.90 6.21 0.02
N GLN A 128 -12.68 6.18 1.10
CA GLN A 128 -13.19 7.43 1.72
C GLN A 128 -12.08 8.30 2.30
N ASP A 129 -11.08 7.69 2.95
CA ASP A 129 -9.96 8.44 3.50
C ASP A 129 -8.99 8.94 2.43
N MET A 130 -8.91 8.22 1.33
CA MET A 130 -8.13 8.62 0.16
C MET A 130 -8.79 9.71 -0.65
N LEU A 131 -10.10 9.73 -0.77
CA LEU A 131 -10.84 10.84 -1.41
C LEU A 131 -10.53 12.18 -0.75
N LYS A 132 -10.33 12.21 0.56
CA LYS A 132 -9.94 13.42 1.31
C LYS A 132 -8.52 13.89 0.99
N ARG A 133 -7.66 13.01 0.50
CA ARG A 133 -6.25 13.26 0.15
C ARG A 133 -6.02 13.49 -1.33
N LEU A 134 -7.04 13.28 -2.16
CA LEU A 134 -6.93 13.51 -3.59
C LEU A 134 -6.66 14.99 -3.85
N PRO A 135 -5.70 15.34 -4.72
CA PRO A 135 -5.54 16.70 -5.19
C PRO A 135 -6.88 17.20 -5.76
N LYS A 136 -7.27 18.43 -5.42
CA LYS A 136 -8.56 19.01 -5.85
C LYS A 136 -8.77 19.05 -7.37
N ASN A 137 -7.74 18.78 -8.17
CA ASN A 137 -7.72 18.86 -9.62
C ASN A 137 -7.66 17.51 -10.33
N ILE A 138 -8.11 16.42 -9.68
CA ILE A 138 -8.17 15.12 -10.34
C ILE A 138 -9.26 15.14 -11.42
N ASN A 139 -8.88 14.81 -12.63
CA ASN A 139 -9.82 14.61 -13.71
C ASN A 139 -10.40 13.18 -13.61
N PRO A 140 -11.69 13.01 -13.25
CA PRO A 140 -12.27 11.68 -13.04
C PRO A 140 -12.38 10.86 -14.34
N LYS A 141 -12.20 11.48 -15.49
CA LYS A 141 -12.23 10.81 -16.81
C LYS A 141 -10.85 10.32 -17.27
N LYS A 142 -9.78 10.63 -16.52
CA LYS A 142 -8.42 10.17 -16.82
C LYS A 142 -7.89 9.33 -15.67
N ALA A 143 -7.09 8.32 -15.99
CA ALA A 143 -6.37 7.59 -14.98
C ALA A 143 -5.35 8.51 -14.27
N ASN A 144 -5.18 8.33 -12.97
CA ASN A 144 -4.29 9.15 -12.13
C ASN A 144 -3.44 8.26 -11.23
N ILE A 145 -2.22 8.73 -10.94
CA ILE A 145 -1.31 8.09 -9.97
C ILE A 145 -1.19 8.99 -8.75
N ILE A 146 -1.32 8.38 -7.58
CA ILE A 146 -1.07 9.02 -6.29
C ILE A 146 0.10 8.32 -5.64
N ASN A 147 1.24 9.00 -5.56
CA ASN A 147 2.40 8.46 -4.87
C ASN A 147 2.21 8.60 -3.36
N LEU A 148 2.18 7.48 -2.65
CA LEU A 148 1.94 7.45 -1.20
C LEU A 148 3.21 7.74 -0.39
N GLN A 149 4.37 7.49 -0.95
CA GLN A 149 5.64 7.68 -0.23
C GLN A 149 5.97 9.14 0.07
N THR A 150 5.52 10.06 -0.78
CA THR A 150 5.78 11.50 -0.59
C THR A 150 5.01 12.09 0.60
N THR A 151 3.94 11.43 1.04
CA THR A 151 3.08 11.91 2.13
C THR A 151 3.40 11.29 3.49
N CYS A 152 4.14 10.18 3.54
CA CYS A 152 4.26 9.38 4.76
C CYS A 152 5.52 9.63 5.60
N ARG A 153 6.54 10.33 5.12
CA ARG A 153 7.83 10.45 5.84
C ARG A 153 8.20 11.82 6.38
N ALA A 154 7.59 12.91 5.91
CA ALA A 154 8.07 14.25 6.24
C ALA A 154 7.74 14.71 7.67
N ASN A 155 6.74 14.11 8.35
CA ASN A 155 6.28 14.54 9.67
C ASN A 155 5.81 13.39 10.56
N GLN A 156 6.54 12.26 10.60
CA GLN A 156 6.19 11.20 11.53
C GLN A 156 6.49 11.63 12.96
N VAL A 157 5.45 11.67 13.77
CA VAL A 157 5.54 11.84 15.21
C VAL A 157 6.19 10.60 15.80
N ASN A 158 7.18 10.77 16.69
CA ASN A 158 7.84 9.64 17.34
C ASN A 158 6.90 8.98 18.35
N LEU A 159 6.37 7.81 18.00
CA LEU A 159 5.49 6.99 18.82
C LEU A 159 6.24 5.74 19.29
N ASN A 160 6.05 5.37 20.56
CA ASN A 160 6.44 4.03 20.98
C ASN A 160 5.42 2.99 20.48
N ASP A 161 5.78 1.70 20.53
CA ASP A 161 4.98 0.61 19.98
C ASP A 161 3.55 0.56 20.54
N ARG A 162 3.38 0.85 21.83
CA ARG A 162 2.08 0.90 22.50
C ARG A 162 1.24 2.07 22.02
N GLU A 163 1.82 3.25 21.89
CA GLU A 163 1.14 4.45 21.37
C GLU A 163 0.74 4.25 19.91
N ALA A 164 1.62 3.65 19.10
CA ALA A 164 1.34 3.32 17.71
C ALA A 164 0.15 2.36 17.59
N LEU A 165 0.10 1.31 18.44
CA LEU A 165 -1.01 0.36 18.46
C LEU A 165 -2.33 1.04 18.89
N ILE A 166 -2.30 1.87 19.95
CA ILE A 166 -3.49 2.59 20.42
C ILE A 166 -3.99 3.55 19.33
N LEU A 167 -3.10 4.31 18.70
CA LEU A 167 -3.45 5.23 17.61
C LEU A 167 -4.08 4.49 16.44
N PHE A 168 -3.48 3.38 16.01
CA PHE A 168 -4.02 2.53 14.93
C PHE A 168 -5.44 2.06 15.25
N MET A 169 -5.68 1.55 16.47
CA MET A 169 -7.01 1.09 16.89
C MET A 169 -8.04 2.23 16.92
N ILE A 170 -7.63 3.44 17.31
CA ILE A 170 -8.48 4.63 17.27
C ILE A 170 -8.86 4.98 15.82
N ILE A 171 -7.89 4.94 14.92
CA ILE A 171 -8.09 5.27 13.49
C ILE A 171 -9.09 4.31 12.84
N ILE A 172 -9.02 3.02 13.16
CA ILE A 172 -9.97 2.01 12.64
C ILE A 172 -11.31 1.97 13.40
N GLY A 173 -11.53 2.92 14.32
CA GLY A 173 -12.83 3.13 14.97
C GLY A 173 -13.13 2.18 16.14
N LYS A 174 -12.13 1.51 16.73
CA LYS A 174 -12.37 0.62 17.88
C LYS A 174 -12.70 1.44 19.14
N PRO A 175 -13.68 0.98 19.95
CA PRO A 175 -13.98 1.60 21.22
C PRO A 175 -12.89 1.31 22.27
N ASP A 176 -12.71 2.20 23.25
CA ASP A 176 -11.63 2.14 24.23
C ASP A 176 -11.60 0.82 25.03
N LYS A 177 -12.75 0.19 25.26
CA LYS A 177 -12.84 -1.12 25.90
C LYS A 177 -12.16 -2.23 25.09
N GLN A 178 -12.37 -2.22 23.77
CA GLN A 178 -11.71 -3.18 22.86
C GLN A 178 -10.22 -2.85 22.72
N ILE A 179 -9.86 -1.56 22.62
CA ILE A 179 -8.46 -1.13 22.59
C ILE A 179 -7.72 -1.61 23.84
N ALA A 180 -8.30 -1.44 25.03
CA ALA A 180 -7.71 -1.88 26.29
C ALA A 180 -7.46 -3.39 26.30
N ALA A 181 -8.42 -4.19 25.87
CA ALA A 181 -8.28 -5.64 25.78
C ALA A 181 -7.16 -6.06 24.81
N LEU A 182 -7.15 -5.52 23.61
CA LEU A 182 -6.15 -5.84 22.58
C LEU A 182 -4.74 -5.39 22.96
N VAL A 183 -4.60 -4.20 23.53
CA VAL A 183 -3.29 -3.69 24.01
C VAL A 183 -2.79 -4.54 25.18
N SER A 184 -3.65 -4.91 26.13
CA SER A 184 -3.28 -5.78 27.24
C SER A 184 -2.76 -7.12 26.75
N GLN A 185 -3.41 -7.71 25.77
CA GLN A 185 -2.99 -8.98 25.17
C GLN A 185 -1.67 -8.84 24.41
N ALA A 186 -1.51 -7.78 23.60
CA ALA A 186 -0.31 -7.55 22.79
C ALA A 186 0.93 -7.25 23.64
N THR A 187 0.76 -6.56 24.78
CA THR A 187 1.88 -6.10 25.63
C THR A 187 2.09 -7.00 26.86
N LEU A 188 1.24 -8.02 27.07
CA LEU A 188 1.21 -8.87 28.26
C LEU A 188 1.11 -8.05 29.58
N THR A 189 0.53 -6.85 29.51
CA THR A 189 0.35 -5.95 30.65
C THR A 189 -1.08 -5.46 30.68
N THR A 190 -1.73 -5.58 31.85
CA THR A 190 -3.12 -5.11 31.99
C THR A 190 -3.22 -3.60 31.87
N ILE A 191 -4.06 -3.13 30.94
CA ILE A 191 -4.43 -1.75 30.82
C ILE A 191 -5.94 -1.59 30.90
N SER A 192 -6.40 -0.62 31.70
CA SER A 192 -7.83 -0.29 31.79
C SER A 192 -8.28 0.66 30.69
N THR A 193 -9.58 0.78 30.49
CA THR A 193 -10.16 1.77 29.57
C THR A 193 -9.73 3.20 29.92
N SER A 194 -9.71 3.54 31.24
CA SER A 194 -9.19 4.82 31.70
C SER A 194 -7.71 5.01 31.40
N GLY A 195 -6.92 3.95 31.43
CA GLY A 195 -5.52 3.96 31.01
C GLY A 195 -5.35 4.30 29.53
N ILE A 196 -6.20 3.77 28.64
CA ILE A 196 -6.22 4.15 27.23
C ILE A 196 -6.52 5.65 27.08
N THR A 197 -7.57 6.14 27.74
CA THR A 197 -7.94 7.55 27.72
C THR A 197 -6.77 8.44 28.19
N GLN A 198 -6.05 8.05 29.24
CA GLN A 198 -4.88 8.78 29.72
C GLN A 198 -3.74 8.81 28.70
N VAL A 199 -3.43 7.69 28.01
CA VAL A 199 -2.43 7.68 26.96
C VAL A 199 -2.83 8.61 25.81
N VAL A 200 -4.11 8.61 25.44
CA VAL A 200 -4.61 9.50 24.38
C VAL A 200 -4.41 10.97 24.78
N ILE A 201 -4.87 11.37 25.96
CA ILE A 201 -4.87 12.77 26.39
C ILE A 201 -3.44 13.25 26.71
N ARG A 202 -2.66 12.45 27.43
CA ARG A 202 -1.36 12.89 27.94
C ARG A 202 -0.22 12.71 26.93
N ASN A 203 -0.34 11.74 26.02
CA ASN A 203 0.74 11.41 25.09
C ASN A 203 0.38 11.73 23.64
N LEU A 204 -0.74 11.21 23.12
CA LEU A 204 -1.06 11.36 21.71
C LEU A 204 -1.49 12.79 21.37
N TYR A 205 -2.36 13.41 22.16
CA TYR A 205 -2.81 14.78 21.89
C TYR A 205 -1.64 15.78 21.82
N PRO A 206 -0.72 15.84 22.79
CA PRO A 206 0.43 16.74 22.72
C PRO A 206 1.35 16.42 21.53
N LYS A 207 1.61 15.14 21.27
CA LYS A 207 2.49 14.71 20.17
C LYS A 207 1.96 15.12 18.79
N PHE A 208 0.63 15.09 18.61
CA PHE A 208 -0.03 15.50 17.38
C PHE A 208 -0.44 16.97 17.35
N ASN A 209 -0.25 17.70 18.45
CA ASN A 209 -0.72 19.06 18.64
C ASN A 209 -2.23 19.19 18.34
N VAL A 210 -3.03 18.42 19.04
CA VAL A 210 -4.50 18.37 18.93
C VAL A 210 -5.15 18.31 20.31
N HIS A 211 -6.46 18.61 20.38
CA HIS A 211 -7.20 18.66 21.65
C HIS A 211 -8.43 17.76 21.68
N SER A 212 -8.75 17.10 20.56
CA SER A 212 -9.88 16.19 20.47
C SER A 212 -9.53 14.89 19.75
N ARG A 213 -10.35 13.85 19.99
CA ARG A 213 -10.20 12.55 19.31
C ARG A 213 -10.43 12.67 17.80
N THR A 214 -11.37 13.49 17.39
CA THR A 214 -11.67 13.76 15.98
C THR A 214 -10.48 14.43 15.29
N ASP A 215 -9.87 15.45 15.93
CA ASP A 215 -8.69 16.12 15.41
C ASP A 215 -7.48 15.17 15.36
N LEU A 216 -7.33 14.30 16.38
CA LEU A 216 -6.29 13.28 16.39
C LEU A 216 -6.42 12.34 15.18
N ILE A 217 -7.62 11.83 14.91
CA ILE A 217 -7.89 10.98 13.75
C ILE A 217 -7.59 11.73 12.46
N SER A 218 -8.10 12.96 12.31
CA SER A 218 -7.88 13.79 11.12
C SER A 218 -6.40 14.08 10.90
N LYS A 219 -5.66 14.40 11.96
CA LYS A 219 -4.22 14.68 11.90
C LYS A 219 -3.41 13.41 11.59
N ALA A 220 -3.75 12.29 12.21
CA ALA A 220 -3.11 11.00 11.94
C ALA A 220 -3.31 10.56 10.49
N HIS A 221 -4.51 10.77 9.92
CA HIS A 221 -4.76 10.56 8.50
C HIS A 221 -3.89 11.47 7.63
N ALA A 222 -3.86 12.77 7.93
CA ALA A 222 -3.07 13.76 7.18
C ALA A 222 -1.56 13.47 7.22
N THR A 223 -1.07 12.81 8.27
CA THR A 223 0.34 12.45 8.47
C THR A 223 0.66 11.01 8.07
N GLY A 224 -0.30 10.27 7.50
CA GLY A 224 -0.05 8.95 6.90
C GLY A 224 -0.13 7.75 7.84
N TYR A 225 -0.51 7.95 9.11
CA TYR A 225 -0.59 6.83 10.09
C TYR A 225 -1.64 5.77 9.75
N LEU A 226 -2.60 6.06 8.88
CA LEU A 226 -3.57 5.06 8.40
C LEU A 226 -2.89 3.88 7.67
N ASN A 227 -1.73 4.12 7.07
CA ASN A 227 -1.02 3.12 6.27
C ASN A 227 0.10 2.41 7.07
N ILE A 228 0.20 2.68 8.37
CA ILE A 228 1.23 2.09 9.23
C ILE A 228 0.58 1.03 10.11
N ILE A 229 0.94 -0.23 9.87
CA ILE A 229 0.57 -1.33 10.77
C ILE A 229 1.60 -1.38 11.90
N PRO A 230 1.17 -1.24 13.17
CA PRO A 230 2.09 -1.26 14.30
C PRO A 230 2.84 -2.59 14.43
N ASN A 231 4.13 -2.54 14.81
CA ASN A 231 4.95 -3.73 15.01
C ASN A 231 4.35 -4.71 16.03
N LEU A 232 3.75 -4.21 17.12
CA LEU A 232 3.06 -5.05 18.11
C LEU A 232 1.91 -5.84 17.51
N LEU A 233 1.19 -5.28 16.52
CA LEU A 233 0.12 -6.01 15.84
C LEU A 233 0.69 -7.08 14.93
N MET A 234 1.77 -6.78 14.22
CA MET A 234 2.47 -7.74 13.35
C MET A 234 3.07 -8.90 14.15
N ALA A 235 3.65 -8.62 15.31
CA ALA A 235 4.20 -9.64 16.21
C ALA A 235 3.12 -10.57 16.82
N ASN A 236 1.85 -10.12 16.81
CA ASN A 236 0.72 -10.83 17.39
C ASN A 236 -0.38 -11.04 16.34
N LEU A 237 -0.05 -11.71 15.23
CA LEU A 237 -0.97 -11.93 14.11
C LEU A 237 -2.32 -12.57 14.49
N GLY A 238 -2.36 -13.36 15.56
CA GLY A 238 -3.61 -13.89 16.13
C GLY A 238 -4.60 -12.81 16.57
N LEU A 239 -4.13 -11.57 16.85
CA LEU A 239 -4.99 -10.44 17.19
C LEU A 239 -5.74 -9.87 15.97
N LEU A 240 -5.26 -10.11 14.75
CA LEU A 240 -5.92 -9.64 13.53
C LEU A 240 -7.30 -10.27 13.33
N SER A 241 -7.51 -11.48 13.84
CA SER A 241 -8.82 -12.14 13.80
C SER A 241 -9.85 -11.49 14.71
N LEU A 242 -9.43 -10.59 15.62
CA LEU A 242 -10.30 -9.88 16.56
C LEU A 242 -10.63 -8.45 16.09
N LEU A 243 -10.04 -8.00 14.99
CA LEU A 243 -10.30 -6.69 14.35
C LEU A 243 -11.50 -6.74 13.43
#